data_2e21604e71349cd5d85a24f9bb2532f4
#
_entry.id   2e21604e71349cd5d85a24f9bb2532f4
#
_cell.length_a   1.000
_cell.length_b   1.000
_cell.length_c   1.000
_cell.angle_alpha   90.00
_cell.angle_beta   90.00
_cell.angle_gamma   90.00
#
_symmetry.space_group_name_H-M   'P 1'
#
loop_
_entity.id
_entity.type
_entity.pdbx_description
1 polymer ?
#
loop_
_entity_poly.entity_id
_entity_poly.type
_entity_poly.pdbx_seq_one_letter_code
_entity_poly.pdbx_strand_id
1 'polypeptide(L)'
;EVATEIESQLETLSTAEIAREAWETKGTIIVADDVSEAVEISDTIAPEHLEVHTAEPRAQLEQLSNYGTVFLGPYSGNVFSDKLIGTNHVLPTQRAARYTAGLSVHMFLKHQTYQEVSEEGAAKLDPWATKQSVLERLEGHAKSSFMRAPEHELREYDSATYELPDS
;
A
#
# COMPACT_ATOMS: atom_id res chain seq x y z
N GLU A 1 -2.90 6.98 -34.98
CA GLU A 1 -1.49 6.54 -35.01
C GLU A 1 -1.31 5.23 -34.22
N VAL A 2 -1.65 5.13 -32.92
CA VAL A 2 -1.43 3.93 -32.10
C VAL A 2 -2.11 2.69 -32.70
N ALA A 3 -3.40 2.75 -33.01
CA ALA A 3 -4.12 1.61 -33.60
C ALA A 3 -3.52 1.16 -34.95
N THR A 4 -3.08 2.11 -35.77
CA THR A 4 -2.45 1.82 -37.08
C THR A 4 -1.11 1.14 -36.89
N GLU A 5 -0.33 1.57 -35.88
CA GLU A 5 0.96 0.98 -35.56
C GLU A 5 0.80 -0.46 -35.03
N ILE A 6 -0.17 -0.71 -34.18
CA ILE A 6 -0.49 -2.06 -33.69
C ILE A 6 -0.77 -3.00 -34.85
N GLU A 7 -1.62 -2.62 -35.80
CA GLU A 7 -1.92 -3.46 -36.98
C GLU A 7 -0.67 -3.72 -37.81
N SER A 8 0.17 -2.70 -38.02
CA SER A 8 1.41 -2.84 -38.77
C SER A 8 2.38 -3.82 -38.12
N GLN A 9 2.52 -3.78 -36.80
CA GLN A 9 3.40 -4.70 -36.07
C GLN A 9 2.86 -6.13 -36.08
N LEU A 10 1.53 -6.31 -36.00
CA LEU A 10 0.89 -7.61 -36.06
C LEU A 10 1.07 -8.33 -37.41
N GLU A 11 1.45 -7.62 -38.46
CA GLU A 11 1.77 -8.26 -39.76
C GLU A 11 3.08 -9.06 -39.73
N THR A 12 4.04 -8.69 -38.89
CA THR A 12 5.40 -9.23 -38.87
C THR A 12 5.78 -9.94 -37.59
N LEU A 13 4.98 -9.80 -36.53
CA LEU A 13 5.25 -10.39 -35.23
C LEU A 13 5.10 -11.94 -35.27
N SER A 14 6.08 -12.67 -34.81
CA SER A 14 6.04 -14.14 -34.76
C SER A 14 4.92 -14.71 -33.87
N THR A 15 4.45 -13.92 -32.89
CA THR A 15 3.35 -14.25 -31.97
C THR A 15 2.06 -13.50 -32.32
N ALA A 16 1.91 -13.05 -33.58
CA ALA A 16 0.80 -12.21 -34.02
C ALA A 16 -0.57 -12.79 -33.69
N GLU A 17 -0.76 -14.10 -33.80
CA GLU A 17 -2.05 -14.75 -33.53
C GLU A 17 -2.49 -14.50 -32.06
N ILE A 18 -1.60 -14.73 -31.09
CA ILE A 18 -1.87 -14.53 -29.66
C ILE A 18 -2.06 -13.01 -29.36
N ALA A 19 -1.19 -12.19 -29.91
CA ALA A 19 -1.25 -10.75 -29.69
C ALA A 19 -2.52 -10.13 -30.29
N ARG A 20 -2.96 -10.58 -31.46
CA ARG A 20 -4.20 -10.13 -32.10
C ARG A 20 -5.43 -10.51 -31.27
N GLU A 21 -5.51 -11.75 -30.82
CA GLU A 21 -6.63 -12.19 -29.95
C GLU A 21 -6.70 -11.33 -28.67
N ALA A 22 -5.57 -11.08 -28.03
CA ALA A 22 -5.51 -10.23 -26.83
C ALA A 22 -5.95 -8.79 -27.12
N TRP A 23 -5.49 -8.21 -28.24
CA TRP A 23 -5.86 -6.88 -28.66
C TRP A 23 -7.35 -6.74 -29.00
N GLU A 24 -7.89 -7.66 -29.80
CA GLU A 24 -9.29 -7.64 -30.22
C GLU A 24 -10.27 -7.87 -29.06
N THR A 25 -9.87 -8.65 -28.06
CA THR A 25 -10.74 -9.01 -26.93
C THR A 25 -10.62 -8.08 -25.74
N LYS A 26 -9.45 -7.48 -25.51
CA LYS A 26 -9.15 -6.70 -24.28
C LYS A 26 -8.46 -5.36 -24.54
N GLY A 27 -7.99 -5.13 -25.78
CA GLY A 27 -7.34 -3.88 -26.13
C GLY A 27 -8.33 -2.70 -25.99
N THR A 28 -7.86 -1.61 -25.41
CA THR A 28 -8.67 -0.40 -25.23
C THR A 28 -7.79 0.83 -25.45
N ILE A 29 -8.28 1.78 -26.22
CA ILE A 29 -7.68 3.12 -26.35
C ILE A 29 -8.62 4.11 -25.69
N ILE A 30 -8.11 4.84 -24.72
CA ILE A 30 -8.85 5.89 -24.01
C ILE A 30 -8.22 7.23 -24.39
N VAL A 31 -9.06 8.19 -24.78
CA VAL A 31 -8.63 9.57 -25.05
C VAL A 31 -9.04 10.41 -23.84
N ALA A 32 -8.08 10.97 -23.14
CA ALA A 32 -8.28 11.88 -22.02
C ALA A 32 -8.15 13.33 -22.49
N ASP A 33 -8.85 14.24 -21.84
CA ASP A 33 -8.80 15.67 -22.15
C ASP A 33 -7.46 16.30 -21.71
N ASP A 34 -6.90 15.80 -20.62
CA ASP A 34 -5.60 16.23 -20.10
C ASP A 34 -4.87 15.10 -19.35
N VAL A 35 -3.67 15.40 -18.85
CA VAL A 35 -2.83 14.45 -18.11
C VAL A 35 -3.42 14.09 -16.74
N SER A 36 -4.14 15.02 -16.09
CA SER A 36 -4.77 14.76 -14.78
C SER A 36 -5.86 13.72 -14.91
N GLU A 37 -6.72 13.85 -15.92
CA GLU A 37 -7.74 12.84 -16.23
C GLU A 37 -7.10 11.48 -16.58
N ALA A 38 -6.01 11.49 -17.36
CA ALA A 38 -5.29 10.26 -17.70
C ALA A 38 -4.76 9.54 -16.45
N VAL A 39 -4.25 10.27 -15.44
CA VAL A 39 -3.80 9.75 -14.15
C VAL A 39 -4.98 9.14 -13.39
N GLU A 40 -6.11 9.82 -13.28
CA GLU A 40 -7.31 9.31 -12.60
C GLU A 40 -7.85 8.02 -13.26
N ILE A 41 -7.84 7.96 -14.57
CA ILE A 41 -8.24 6.77 -15.33
C ILE A 41 -7.25 5.62 -15.05
N SER A 42 -5.94 5.90 -15.11
CA SER A 42 -4.90 4.92 -14.79
C SER A 42 -5.06 4.34 -13.39
N ASP A 43 -5.24 5.18 -12.38
CA ASP A 43 -5.45 4.76 -10.99
C ASP A 43 -6.75 3.96 -10.81
N THR A 44 -7.78 4.28 -11.60
CA THR A 44 -9.02 3.50 -11.65
C THR A 44 -8.78 2.12 -12.26
N ILE A 45 -7.96 2.01 -13.29
CA ILE A 45 -7.58 0.74 -13.92
C ILE A 45 -6.68 -0.07 -12.99
N ALA A 46 -5.79 0.58 -12.27
CA ALA A 46 -4.79 -0.04 -11.38
C ALA A 46 -3.97 -1.12 -12.12
N PRO A 47 -3.19 -0.72 -13.16
CA PRO A 47 -2.50 -1.66 -14.01
C PRO A 47 -1.37 -2.38 -13.31
N GLU A 48 -1.09 -3.57 -13.78
CA GLU A 48 0.09 -4.36 -13.39
C GLU A 48 1.38 -3.67 -13.85
N HIS A 49 1.45 -3.32 -15.12
CA HIS A 49 2.54 -2.58 -15.74
C HIS A 49 2.00 -1.23 -16.25
N LEU A 50 2.63 -0.15 -15.86
CA LEU A 50 2.28 1.19 -16.31
C LEU A 50 3.47 1.85 -16.98
N GLU A 51 3.39 2.10 -18.27
CA GLU A 51 4.38 2.90 -19.00
C GLU A 51 3.90 4.35 -19.14
N VAL A 52 4.75 5.32 -18.76
CA VAL A 52 4.44 6.74 -18.79
C VAL A 52 5.34 7.43 -19.82
N HIS A 53 4.80 7.72 -20.98
CA HIS A 53 5.49 8.35 -22.11
C HIS A 53 5.02 9.79 -22.32
N THR A 54 5.13 10.62 -21.30
CA THR A 54 4.81 12.05 -21.34
C THR A 54 6.09 12.89 -21.42
N ALA A 55 5.95 14.20 -21.61
CA ALA A 55 7.09 15.11 -21.61
C ALA A 55 7.81 15.16 -20.24
N GLU A 56 7.04 15.04 -19.15
CA GLU A 56 7.55 15.12 -17.76
C GLU A 56 7.07 13.91 -16.92
N PRO A 57 7.55 12.68 -17.22
CA PRO A 57 7.02 11.47 -16.62
C PRO A 57 7.19 11.39 -15.10
N ARG A 58 8.19 12.08 -14.52
CA ARG A 58 8.35 12.16 -13.07
C ARG A 58 7.27 12.98 -12.37
N ALA A 59 6.73 13.99 -13.03
CA ALA A 59 5.63 14.77 -12.49
C ALA A 59 4.35 13.94 -12.37
N GLN A 60 4.12 13.01 -13.29
CA GLN A 60 3.00 12.08 -13.21
C GLN A 60 3.21 11.01 -12.14
N LEU A 61 4.45 10.56 -11.91
CA LEU A 61 4.75 9.60 -10.86
C LEU A 61 4.27 10.08 -9.48
N GLU A 62 4.39 11.37 -9.18
CA GLU A 62 3.96 11.95 -7.92
C GLU A 62 2.42 11.97 -7.74
N GLN A 63 1.69 11.84 -8.82
CA GLN A 63 0.22 11.83 -8.83
C GLN A 63 -0.37 10.42 -8.88
N LEU A 64 0.39 9.45 -9.37
CA LEU A 64 -0.03 8.06 -9.52
C LEU A 64 -0.02 7.31 -8.19
N SER A 65 -1.06 6.53 -7.92
CA SER A 65 -1.23 5.79 -6.67
C SER A 65 -1.36 4.28 -6.86
N ASN A 66 -1.91 3.83 -7.98
CA ASN A 66 -2.33 2.44 -8.18
C ASN A 66 -1.65 1.80 -9.40
N TYR A 67 -0.48 1.23 -9.19
CA TYR A 67 0.25 0.47 -10.22
C TYR A 67 1.09 -0.64 -9.58
N GLY A 68 1.39 -1.70 -10.32
CA GLY A 68 2.32 -2.73 -9.88
C GLY A 68 3.76 -2.26 -10.04
N THR A 69 4.15 -1.94 -11.27
CA THR A 69 5.43 -1.26 -11.59
C THR A 69 5.17 -0.17 -12.61
N VAL A 70 5.79 0.99 -12.42
CA VAL A 70 5.75 2.11 -13.36
C VAL A 70 7.09 2.26 -14.08
N PHE A 71 7.03 2.49 -15.40
CA PHE A 71 8.17 2.70 -16.28
C PHE A 71 8.12 4.12 -16.84
N LEU A 72 9.16 4.89 -16.60
CA LEU A 72 9.18 6.32 -16.88
C LEU A 72 10.02 6.64 -18.12
N GLY A 73 9.36 7.18 -19.11
CA GLY A 73 9.98 7.67 -20.33
C GLY A 73 10.32 6.58 -21.37
N PRO A 74 10.82 6.99 -22.55
CA PRO A 74 10.92 6.12 -23.73
C PRO A 74 12.01 5.05 -23.65
N TYR A 75 12.88 5.12 -22.67
CA TYR A 75 13.98 4.17 -22.48
C TYR A 75 13.71 3.16 -21.37
N SER A 76 12.54 3.22 -20.76
CA SER A 76 12.14 2.34 -19.68
C SER A 76 10.98 1.44 -20.15
N GLY A 77 11.06 0.17 -19.87
CA GLY A 77 10.02 -0.79 -20.29
C GLY A 77 10.09 -2.08 -19.49
N ASN A 78 8.98 -2.82 -19.47
CA ASN A 78 8.83 -4.03 -18.68
C ASN A 78 9.86 -5.13 -19.01
N VAL A 79 10.35 -5.18 -20.25
CA VAL A 79 11.36 -6.16 -20.67
C VAL A 79 12.63 -6.10 -19.81
N PHE A 80 13.01 -4.92 -19.37
CA PHE A 80 14.19 -4.75 -18.51
C PHE A 80 13.90 -5.23 -17.08
N SER A 81 12.73 -4.94 -16.54
CA SER A 81 12.32 -5.39 -15.22
C SER A 81 12.19 -6.93 -15.16
N ASP A 82 11.67 -7.52 -16.21
CA ASP A 82 11.51 -8.97 -16.31
C ASP A 82 12.83 -9.73 -16.38
N LYS A 83 13.90 -9.09 -16.82
CA LYS A 83 15.14 -9.78 -17.17
C LYS A 83 16.37 -9.33 -16.38
N LEU A 84 16.54 -8.03 -16.11
CA LEU A 84 17.85 -7.47 -15.78
C LEU A 84 17.90 -6.49 -14.62
N ILE A 85 16.88 -5.67 -14.38
CA ILE A 85 16.97 -4.50 -13.50
C ILE A 85 16.72 -4.84 -12.01
N GLY A 86 16.16 -6.00 -11.70
CA GLY A 86 15.95 -6.41 -10.32
C GLY A 86 14.66 -5.87 -9.68
N THR A 87 13.86 -5.10 -10.40
CA THR A 87 12.46 -4.89 -10.03
C THR A 87 11.72 -6.22 -10.12
N ASN A 88 10.76 -6.44 -9.23
CA ASN A 88 10.01 -7.68 -9.23
C ASN A 88 9.10 -7.79 -10.47
N HIS A 89 9.06 -8.97 -11.08
CA HIS A 89 8.17 -9.27 -12.19
C HIS A 89 6.93 -10.11 -11.81
N VAL A 90 6.78 -10.47 -10.55
CA VAL A 90 5.57 -11.10 -10.00
C VAL A 90 4.68 -10.00 -9.44
N LEU A 91 3.93 -9.40 -10.33
CA LEU A 91 3.19 -8.17 -10.11
C LEU A 91 1.70 -8.43 -9.76
N PRO A 92 0.99 -7.45 -9.19
CA PRO A 92 -0.40 -7.62 -8.79
C PRO A 92 -1.32 -7.57 -10.01
N THR A 93 -1.97 -8.68 -10.34
CA THR A 93 -2.96 -8.78 -11.40
C THR A 93 -4.37 -8.37 -10.92
N GLN A 94 -5.31 -8.25 -11.86
CA GLN A 94 -6.73 -8.03 -11.56
C GLN A 94 -7.01 -6.84 -10.62
N ARG A 95 -6.33 -5.73 -10.85
CA ARG A 95 -6.47 -4.49 -10.09
C ARG A 95 -5.99 -4.58 -8.63
N ALA A 96 -5.25 -5.62 -8.27
CA ALA A 96 -4.69 -5.77 -6.93
C ALA A 96 -3.62 -4.71 -6.61
N ALA A 97 -3.14 -3.96 -7.62
CA ALA A 97 -2.26 -2.81 -7.42
C ALA A 97 -2.82 -1.71 -6.51
N ARG A 98 -4.11 -1.75 -6.19
CA ARG A 98 -4.76 -0.87 -5.20
C ARG A 98 -4.34 -1.13 -3.75
N TYR A 99 -3.79 -2.30 -3.45
CA TYR A 99 -3.45 -2.69 -2.08
C TYR A 99 -2.14 -3.48 -1.95
N THR A 100 -1.49 -3.83 -3.05
CA THR A 100 -0.20 -4.53 -3.05
C THR A 100 0.60 -4.18 -4.30
N ALA A 101 1.92 -4.17 -4.17
CA ALA A 101 2.83 -4.00 -5.32
C ALA A 101 3.39 -5.33 -5.85
N GLY A 102 2.81 -6.47 -5.44
CA GLY A 102 3.28 -7.80 -5.83
C GLY A 102 4.36 -8.37 -4.90
N LEU A 103 5.11 -9.34 -5.38
CA LEU A 103 6.12 -10.04 -4.59
C LEU A 103 7.26 -9.10 -4.17
N SER A 104 7.58 -9.09 -2.89
CA SER A 104 8.68 -8.30 -2.35
C SER A 104 9.38 -9.03 -1.21
N VAL A 105 10.59 -8.58 -0.85
CA VAL A 105 11.34 -9.12 0.30
C VAL A 105 10.52 -9.03 1.59
N HIS A 106 9.71 -8.00 1.75
CA HIS A 106 8.85 -7.82 2.93
C HIS A 106 7.91 -9.00 3.17
N MET A 107 7.46 -9.69 2.12
CA MET A 107 6.56 -10.84 2.26
C MET A 107 7.23 -12.05 2.91
N PHE A 108 8.54 -12.10 2.93
CA PHE A 108 9.34 -13.16 3.55
C PHE A 108 9.90 -12.75 4.92
N LEU A 109 9.68 -11.50 5.33
CA LEU A 109 10.10 -11.00 6.63
C LEU A 109 8.99 -11.18 7.66
N LYS A 110 9.35 -11.70 8.82
CA LYS A 110 8.45 -11.75 9.95
C LYS A 110 8.55 -10.45 10.73
N HIS A 111 7.49 -9.67 10.73
CA HIS A 111 7.39 -8.49 11.58
C HIS A 111 7.15 -8.90 13.03
N GLN A 112 8.05 -8.50 13.90
CA GLN A 112 7.92 -8.68 15.35
C GLN A 112 8.05 -7.31 16.00
N THR A 113 7.24 -7.09 17.04
CA THR A 113 7.30 -5.88 17.84
C THR A 113 7.74 -6.21 19.24
N TYR A 114 8.45 -5.32 19.88
CA TYR A 114 8.71 -5.33 21.31
C TYR A 114 8.37 -3.97 21.90
N GLN A 115 8.09 -3.94 23.18
CA GLN A 115 7.92 -2.70 23.93
C GLN A 115 8.65 -2.82 25.25
N GLU A 116 9.25 -1.73 25.67
CA GLU A 116 9.86 -1.54 26.97
C GLU A 116 9.34 -0.22 27.53
N VAL A 117 8.73 -0.28 28.70
CA VAL A 117 8.13 0.89 29.35
C VAL A 117 8.89 1.15 30.64
N SER A 118 9.44 2.35 30.79
CA SER A 118 10.08 2.78 32.04
C SER A 118 9.04 2.95 33.16
N GLU A 119 9.49 2.97 34.39
CA GLU A 119 8.67 3.23 35.57
C GLU A 119 7.89 4.57 35.44
N GLU A 120 8.56 5.63 35.00
CA GLU A 120 7.93 6.92 34.71
C GLU A 120 6.91 6.84 33.60
N GLY A 121 7.21 6.07 32.55
CA GLY A 121 6.29 5.78 31.44
C GLY A 121 5.05 5.04 31.93
N ALA A 122 5.20 4.04 32.75
CA ALA A 122 4.10 3.29 33.35
C ALA A 122 3.20 4.18 34.22
N ALA A 123 3.79 5.06 35.04
CA ALA A 123 3.04 6.03 35.83
C ALA A 123 2.17 6.99 34.98
N LYS A 124 2.68 7.41 33.83
CA LYS A 124 1.93 8.28 32.89
C LYS A 124 0.85 7.53 32.10
N LEU A 125 1.09 6.27 31.76
CA LEU A 125 0.16 5.46 30.96
C LEU A 125 -0.95 4.83 31.79
N ASP A 126 -0.68 4.45 33.02
CA ASP A 126 -1.61 3.74 33.88
C ASP A 126 -3.01 4.39 33.96
N PRO A 127 -3.15 5.69 34.28
CA PRO A 127 -4.48 6.28 34.46
C PRO A 127 -5.37 6.12 33.22
N TRP A 128 -4.78 6.27 32.04
CA TRP A 128 -5.49 6.17 30.78
C TRP A 128 -5.80 4.72 30.41
N ALA A 129 -4.81 3.83 30.54
CA ALA A 129 -4.96 2.41 30.23
C ALA A 129 -5.97 1.73 31.20
N THR A 130 -5.89 2.05 32.47
CA THR A 130 -6.85 1.58 33.45
C THR A 130 -8.25 2.08 33.16
N LYS A 131 -8.45 3.39 32.90
CA LYS A 131 -9.75 3.96 32.57
C LYS A 131 -10.35 3.37 31.31
N GLN A 132 -9.56 3.27 30.25
CA GLN A 132 -10.00 2.66 28.99
C GLN A 132 -10.45 1.21 29.23
N SER A 133 -9.65 0.43 29.94
CA SER A 133 -9.97 -0.97 30.23
C SER A 133 -11.24 -1.12 31.09
N VAL A 134 -11.49 -0.21 32.03
CA VAL A 134 -12.75 -0.18 32.80
C VAL A 134 -13.94 0.10 31.86
N LEU A 135 -13.83 1.09 30.95
CA LEU A 135 -14.88 1.41 30.00
C LEU A 135 -15.18 0.25 29.05
N GLU A 136 -14.16 -0.50 28.67
CA GLU A 136 -14.27 -1.72 27.84
C GLU A 136 -14.71 -2.96 28.64
N ARG A 137 -14.88 -2.85 29.95
CA ARG A 137 -15.20 -3.96 30.89
C ARG A 137 -14.13 -5.06 30.91
N LEU A 138 -12.88 -4.68 30.68
CA LEU A 138 -11.72 -5.56 30.74
C LEU A 138 -11.01 -5.44 32.10
N GLU A 139 -11.63 -5.96 33.15
CA GLU A 139 -11.15 -5.79 34.54
C GLU A 139 -9.72 -6.30 34.73
N GLY A 140 -9.36 -7.43 34.11
CA GLY A 140 -8.01 -7.97 34.20
C GLY A 140 -6.95 -7.03 33.58
N HIS A 141 -7.29 -6.34 32.49
CA HIS A 141 -6.42 -5.32 31.88
C HIS A 141 -6.32 -4.09 32.77
N ALA A 142 -7.43 -3.63 33.32
CA ALA A 142 -7.46 -2.50 34.23
C ALA A 142 -6.58 -2.73 35.46
N LYS A 143 -6.73 -3.87 36.12
CA LYS A 143 -5.87 -4.27 37.27
C LYS A 143 -4.42 -4.42 36.84
N SER A 144 -4.16 -5.00 35.69
CA SER A 144 -2.79 -5.16 35.15
C SER A 144 -2.09 -3.83 34.91
N SER A 145 -2.80 -2.81 34.42
CA SER A 145 -2.27 -1.46 34.28
C SER A 145 -2.02 -0.83 35.64
N PHE A 146 -3.03 -0.80 36.49
CA PHE A 146 -2.97 -0.24 37.84
C PHE A 146 -1.77 -0.76 38.65
N MET A 147 -1.55 -2.08 38.65
CA MET A 147 -0.46 -2.74 39.37
C MET A 147 0.95 -2.43 38.83
N ARG A 148 1.06 -1.82 37.66
CA ARG A 148 2.33 -1.38 37.05
C ARG A 148 2.68 0.05 37.38
N ALA A 149 1.73 0.81 37.93
CA ALA A 149 2.05 2.16 38.41
C ALA A 149 2.95 2.05 39.67
N PRO A 150 4.02 2.86 39.75
CA PRO A 150 4.94 2.83 40.91
C PRO A 150 4.29 3.02 42.26
N GLU A 151 3.21 3.83 42.28
CA GLU A 151 2.47 4.20 43.50
C GLU A 151 1.21 3.39 43.70
N HIS A 152 1.07 2.22 43.04
CA HIS A 152 -0.15 1.41 43.14
C HIS A 152 -0.48 0.97 44.56
N GLU A 153 0.53 0.76 45.41
CA GLU A 153 0.36 0.39 46.82
C GLU A 153 -0.28 1.50 47.68
N LEU A 154 -0.17 2.78 47.21
CA LEU A 154 -0.74 3.95 47.83
C LEU A 154 -2.15 4.30 47.31
N ARG A 155 -2.66 3.52 46.35
CA ARG A 155 -3.91 3.77 45.65
C ARG A 155 -4.85 2.59 45.82
N GLU A 156 -6.12 2.84 45.97
CA GLU A 156 -7.15 1.81 45.96
C GLU A 156 -7.70 1.63 44.54
N TYR A 157 -7.72 0.40 44.09
CA TYR A 157 -8.35 0.09 42.79
C TYR A 157 -9.84 -0.20 43.00
N ASP A 158 -10.68 0.67 42.40
CA ASP A 158 -12.11 0.45 42.31
C ASP A 158 -12.56 0.70 40.86
N SER A 159 -12.96 -0.37 40.18
CA SER A 159 -13.43 -0.29 38.79
C SER A 159 -14.73 0.51 38.63
N ALA A 160 -15.53 0.63 39.67
CA ALA A 160 -16.82 1.34 39.63
C ALA A 160 -16.63 2.86 39.67
N THR A 161 -15.61 3.32 40.39
CA THR A 161 -15.39 4.76 40.66
C THR A 161 -14.07 5.30 40.09
N TYR A 162 -13.37 4.51 39.26
CA TYR A 162 -12.08 4.92 38.72
C TYR A 162 -12.19 6.19 37.89
N GLU A 163 -11.64 7.28 38.41
CA GLU A 163 -11.56 8.58 37.74
C GLU A 163 -10.17 8.84 37.20
N LEU A 164 -10.09 9.59 36.10
CA LEU A 164 -8.79 10.06 35.59
C LEU A 164 -8.22 11.09 36.55
N PRO A 165 -6.88 11.12 36.76
CA PRO A 165 -6.26 12.18 37.51
C PRO A 165 -6.51 13.54 36.83
N ASP A 166 -6.63 14.58 37.62
CA ASP A 166 -6.74 15.95 37.12
C ASP A 166 -5.52 16.29 36.24
N SER A 167 -5.78 16.90 35.09
CA SER A 167 -4.78 17.27 34.07
C SER A 167 -3.89 18.42 34.49
#